data_b6691d2b515ed2169e3e119d74a35fc3
#
_entry.id   b6691d2b515ed2169e3e119d74a35fc3
#
_cell.length_a   1.000
_cell.length_b   1.000
_cell.length_c   1.000
_cell.angle_alpha   90.00
_cell.angle_beta   90.00
_cell.angle_gamma   90.00
#
_symmetry.space_group_name_H-M   'P 1'
#
loop_
_entity.id
_entity.type
_entity.pdbx_description
1 polymer ?
#
loop_
_entity_poly.entity_id
_entity_poly.type
_entity_poly.pdbx_seq_one_letter_code
_entity_poly.pdbx_strand_id
1 'polypeptide(L)'
;MQIKQGIILGAVLGLATSRMALAEPTALDLIKRGDDYVGVQSKDKVVQIYSDKSVASLQPNIWHIVYFDSSVFPKITEVKFEAGQETDVGHPMRPFTLPAKPDQIVDLSKITVDSDRAAQIAASQPLLKGLNLRYSRITLEKGDSGPEWKVQLWSAKVSDPTKDADVGDVRISAADGSVIQSNLHPGNAGGTE
;
A
#
# COMPACT_ATOMS: atom_id res chain seq x y z
N MET A 1 34.21 -8.62 -69.22
CA MET A 1 34.28 -7.59 -68.21
C MET A 1 33.11 -7.84 -67.21
N GLN A 2 33.38 -8.55 -66.11
CA GLN A 2 32.38 -8.94 -65.16
C GLN A 2 32.49 -8.04 -63.92
N ILE A 3 31.44 -7.34 -63.59
CA ILE A 3 31.34 -6.48 -62.40
C ILE A 3 30.74 -7.33 -61.27
N LYS A 4 31.54 -7.61 -60.21
CA LYS A 4 31.08 -8.26 -58.98
C LYS A 4 30.37 -7.22 -58.09
N GLN A 5 29.10 -7.44 -57.88
CA GLN A 5 28.34 -6.70 -56.85
C GLN A 5 28.62 -7.30 -55.47
N GLY A 6 29.19 -6.48 -54.58
CA GLY A 6 29.38 -6.82 -53.17
C GLY A 6 28.13 -6.48 -52.38
N ILE A 7 27.56 -7.48 -51.69
CA ILE A 7 26.44 -7.30 -50.75
C ILE A 7 27.07 -6.95 -49.40
N ILE A 8 26.77 -5.75 -48.90
CA ILE A 8 27.10 -5.30 -47.53
C ILE A 8 25.94 -5.71 -46.62
N LEU A 9 26.19 -6.71 -45.80
CA LEU A 9 25.23 -7.13 -44.73
C LEU A 9 25.42 -6.23 -43.52
N GLY A 10 24.55 -5.26 -43.36
CA GLY A 10 24.52 -4.39 -42.18
C GLY A 10 23.87 -5.12 -40.99
N ALA A 11 24.65 -5.47 -40.00
CA ALA A 11 24.13 -5.98 -38.72
C ALA A 11 23.58 -4.83 -37.89
N VAL A 12 22.26 -4.75 -37.75
CA VAL A 12 21.57 -3.85 -36.80
C VAL A 12 21.66 -4.49 -35.43
N LEU A 13 22.56 -4.00 -34.58
CA LEU A 13 22.60 -4.34 -33.16
C LEU A 13 21.41 -3.62 -32.44
N GLY A 14 20.33 -4.34 -32.20
CA GLY A 14 19.23 -3.87 -31.40
C GLY A 14 19.65 -3.82 -29.92
N LEU A 15 19.89 -2.63 -29.39
CA LEU A 15 20.03 -2.40 -27.94
C LEU A 15 18.66 -2.61 -27.28
N ALA A 16 18.43 -3.79 -26.70
CA ALA A 16 17.33 -4.04 -25.81
C ALA A 16 17.61 -3.29 -24.50
N THR A 17 17.06 -2.10 -24.36
CA THR A 17 17.02 -1.39 -23.07
C THR A 17 16.05 -2.12 -22.16
N SER A 18 16.55 -3.01 -21.31
CA SER A 18 15.78 -3.56 -20.20
C SER A 18 15.40 -2.40 -19.29
N ARG A 19 14.13 -1.98 -19.33
CA ARG A 19 13.57 -1.11 -18.29
C ARG A 19 13.55 -1.94 -17.01
N MET A 20 14.48 -1.69 -16.09
CA MET A 20 14.35 -2.13 -14.72
C MET A 20 13.06 -1.48 -14.20
N ALA A 21 12.04 -2.29 -13.96
CA ALA A 21 10.89 -1.83 -13.21
C ALA A 21 11.41 -1.48 -11.81
N LEU A 22 11.43 -0.18 -11.49
CA LEU A 22 11.68 0.25 -10.12
C LEU A 22 10.57 -0.35 -9.26
N ALA A 23 10.95 -0.97 -8.15
CA ALA A 23 9.96 -1.47 -7.19
C ALA A 23 9.10 -0.29 -6.72
N GLU A 24 7.78 -0.52 -6.62
CA GLU A 24 6.88 0.47 -6.05
C GLU A 24 7.34 0.81 -4.63
N PRO A 25 7.37 2.10 -4.24
CA PRO A 25 7.80 2.50 -2.92
C PRO A 25 6.84 1.94 -1.86
N THR A 26 7.40 1.54 -0.74
CA THR A 26 6.63 1.06 0.41
C THR A 26 6.00 2.23 1.18
N ALA A 27 5.10 1.94 2.11
CA ALA A 27 4.47 2.99 2.92
C ALA A 27 5.50 3.77 3.75
N LEU A 28 6.53 3.10 4.30
CA LEU A 28 7.57 3.76 5.08
C LEU A 28 8.48 4.65 4.24
N ASP A 29 8.76 4.27 2.99
CA ASP A 29 9.50 5.12 2.05
C ASP A 29 8.72 6.41 1.75
N LEU A 30 7.39 6.30 1.65
CA LEU A 30 6.52 7.44 1.36
C LEU A 30 6.38 8.40 2.54
N ILE A 31 6.47 7.93 3.81
CA ILE A 31 6.50 8.82 4.98
C ILE A 31 7.65 9.80 4.87
N LYS A 32 8.87 9.30 4.64
CA LYS A 32 10.08 10.13 4.54
C LYS A 32 9.95 11.20 3.46
N ARG A 33 9.28 10.84 2.37
CA ARG A 33 9.02 11.77 1.26
C ARG A 33 7.89 12.75 1.60
N GLY A 34 6.86 12.28 2.32
CA GLY A 34 5.73 13.10 2.75
C GLY A 34 6.12 14.24 3.70
N ASP A 35 7.15 14.02 4.53
CA ASP A 35 7.68 15.03 5.43
C ASP A 35 8.19 16.30 4.71
N ASP A 36 8.55 16.18 3.42
CA ASP A 36 8.97 17.34 2.63
C ASP A 36 7.80 18.25 2.22
N TYR A 37 6.58 17.76 2.31
CA TYR A 37 5.35 18.47 1.90
C TYR A 37 4.54 19.04 3.07
N VAL A 38 4.95 18.76 4.31
CA VAL A 38 4.25 19.26 5.51
C VAL A 38 5.10 20.29 6.28
N GLY A 39 4.43 21.12 7.08
CA GLY A 39 5.12 22.09 7.93
C GLY A 39 6.01 21.40 8.98
N VAL A 40 7.06 22.07 9.43
CA VAL A 40 8.03 21.54 10.42
C VAL A 40 7.35 20.99 11.68
N GLN A 41 6.23 21.63 12.10
CA GLN A 41 5.44 21.22 13.25
C GLN A 41 4.70 19.88 13.07
N SER A 42 4.57 19.41 11.82
CA SER A 42 3.81 18.20 11.47
C SER A 42 4.71 17.04 11.03
N LYS A 43 5.99 17.29 10.77
CA LYS A 43 6.97 16.25 10.40
C LYS A 43 7.03 15.15 11.46
N ASP A 44 7.15 13.91 11.01
CA ASP A 44 7.17 12.70 11.85
C ASP A 44 5.91 12.48 12.71
N LYS A 45 4.86 13.30 12.58
CA LYS A 45 3.62 13.18 13.37
C LYS A 45 2.52 12.48 12.58
N VAL A 46 2.84 11.35 12.02
CA VAL A 46 1.87 10.51 11.30
C VAL A 46 0.84 9.96 12.25
N VAL A 47 -0.45 10.14 11.96
CA VAL A 47 -1.57 9.56 12.72
C VAL A 47 -2.18 8.36 12.00
N GLN A 48 -2.06 8.30 10.67
CA GLN A 48 -2.55 7.19 9.86
C GLN A 48 -1.83 7.17 8.50
N ILE A 49 -1.61 5.99 7.98
CA ILE A 49 -1.32 5.77 6.56
C ILE A 49 -2.39 4.83 6.04
N TYR A 50 -2.95 5.13 4.89
CA TYR A 50 -3.87 4.20 4.26
C TYR A 50 -3.71 4.23 2.75
N SER A 51 -4.03 3.10 2.12
CA SER A 51 -4.06 3.02 0.67
C SER A 51 -5.49 3.04 0.13
N ASP A 52 -5.65 3.38 -1.14
CA ASP A 52 -6.82 2.96 -1.89
C ASP A 52 -6.78 1.45 -2.10
N LYS A 53 -7.91 0.86 -2.51
CA LYS A 53 -7.92 -0.54 -2.96
C LYS A 53 -6.99 -0.67 -4.16
N SER A 54 -6.05 -1.61 -4.11
CA SER A 54 -5.12 -1.88 -5.21
C SER A 54 -5.87 -2.32 -6.48
N VAL A 55 -5.26 -2.14 -7.65
CA VAL A 55 -5.96 -2.38 -8.93
C VAL A 55 -5.39 -3.53 -9.76
N ALA A 56 -4.15 -3.94 -9.54
CA ALA A 56 -3.48 -4.96 -10.36
C ALA A 56 -2.74 -6.02 -9.56
N SER A 57 -2.56 -5.85 -8.27
CA SER A 57 -1.82 -6.75 -7.40
C SER A 57 -2.25 -6.56 -5.95
N LEU A 58 -1.62 -7.27 -5.02
CA LEU A 58 -1.80 -7.04 -3.58
C LEU A 58 -1.00 -5.83 -3.07
N GLN A 59 -0.23 -5.15 -3.92
CA GLN A 59 0.50 -3.93 -3.56
C GLN A 59 -0.28 -2.72 -4.06
N PRO A 60 -0.77 -1.85 -3.15
CA PRO A 60 -1.41 -0.59 -3.54
C PRO A 60 -0.40 0.37 -4.15
N ASN A 61 -0.86 1.16 -5.11
CA ASN A 61 -0.08 2.22 -5.75
C ASN A 61 -0.57 3.63 -5.41
N ILE A 62 -1.70 3.75 -4.69
CA ILE A 62 -2.22 5.02 -4.19
C ILE A 62 -2.18 4.99 -2.68
N TRP A 63 -1.49 5.96 -2.09
CA TRP A 63 -1.28 6.07 -0.66
C TRP A 63 -1.62 7.46 -0.15
N HIS A 64 -2.16 7.50 1.06
CA HIS A 64 -2.48 8.70 1.80
C HIS A 64 -1.75 8.66 3.14
N ILE A 65 -0.94 9.69 3.39
CA ILE A 65 -0.22 9.84 4.66
C ILE A 65 -0.86 11.00 5.41
N VAL A 66 -1.42 10.73 6.55
CA VAL A 66 -2.15 11.70 7.37
C VAL A 66 -1.27 12.11 8.54
N TYR A 67 -0.91 13.38 8.58
CA TYR A 67 -0.11 13.98 9.63
C TYR A 67 -1.00 14.74 10.61
N PHE A 68 -0.64 14.71 11.89
CA PHE A 68 -1.20 15.64 12.87
C PHE A 68 -0.67 17.03 12.60
N ASP A 69 -1.57 17.99 12.41
CA ASP A 69 -1.24 19.40 12.19
C ASP A 69 -2.10 20.31 13.05
N SER A 70 -1.55 20.81 14.14
CA SER A 70 -2.27 21.66 15.08
C SER A 70 -2.65 23.04 14.54
N SER A 71 -2.05 23.45 13.41
CA SER A 71 -2.23 24.79 12.81
C SER A 71 -3.46 24.90 11.91
N VAL A 72 -4.06 23.76 11.52
CA VAL A 72 -5.21 23.71 10.61
C VAL A 72 -6.41 22.99 11.24
N PHE A 73 -7.57 23.13 10.63
CA PHE A 73 -8.75 22.33 10.96
C PHE A 73 -9.02 21.36 9.80
N PRO A 74 -9.25 20.07 10.05
CA PRO A 74 -9.50 19.36 11.33
C PRO A 74 -8.25 18.81 12.06
N LYS A 75 -7.16 19.54 12.09
CA LYS A 75 -5.85 19.20 12.69
C LYS A 75 -5.13 18.06 11.98
N ILE A 76 -5.33 17.95 10.68
CA ILE A 76 -4.62 17.03 9.80
C ILE A 76 -4.16 17.73 8.53
N THR A 77 -2.99 17.32 8.06
CA THR A 77 -2.53 17.52 6.69
C THR A 77 -2.36 16.14 6.05
N GLU A 78 -2.98 15.92 4.91
CA GLU A 78 -2.89 14.68 4.15
C GLU A 78 -2.02 14.89 2.91
N VAL A 79 -1.07 14.00 2.69
CA VAL A 79 -0.24 13.95 1.49
C VAL A 79 -0.61 12.70 0.73
N LYS A 80 -1.05 12.84 -0.52
CA LYS A 80 -1.41 11.75 -1.41
C LYS A 80 -0.27 11.44 -2.36
N PHE A 81 0.03 10.15 -2.52
CA PHE A 81 0.98 9.62 -3.50
C PHE A 81 0.27 8.67 -4.46
N GLU A 82 0.62 8.76 -5.75
CA GLU A 82 0.20 7.80 -6.77
C GLU A 82 1.44 7.33 -7.54
N ALA A 83 1.63 6.01 -7.62
CA ALA A 83 2.84 5.39 -8.19
C ALA A 83 4.13 6.03 -7.64
N GLY A 84 4.14 6.32 -6.35
CA GLY A 84 5.28 6.95 -5.65
C GLY A 84 5.49 8.44 -5.94
N GLN A 85 4.65 9.10 -6.72
CA GLN A 85 4.71 10.55 -6.93
C GLN A 85 3.65 11.24 -6.07
N GLU A 86 4.02 12.37 -5.44
CA GLU A 86 3.05 13.22 -4.76
C GLU A 86 2.07 13.80 -5.79
N THR A 87 0.77 13.75 -5.48
CA THR A 87 -0.30 14.23 -6.36
C THR A 87 -1.23 15.23 -5.70
N ASP A 88 -1.27 15.26 -4.36
CA ASP A 88 -2.11 16.21 -3.63
C ASP A 88 -1.61 16.41 -2.20
N VAL A 89 -1.73 17.64 -1.70
CA VAL A 89 -1.51 18.00 -0.30
C VAL A 89 -2.69 18.85 0.17
N GLY A 90 -3.42 18.37 1.16
CA GLY A 90 -4.64 19.04 1.58
C GLY A 90 -5.02 18.80 3.03
N HIS A 91 -6.16 19.41 3.41
CA HIS A 91 -6.77 19.30 4.73
C HIS A 91 -8.17 18.70 4.56
N PRO A 92 -8.30 17.41 4.24
CA PRO A 92 -9.59 16.84 3.87
C PRO A 92 -10.57 16.89 5.03
N MET A 93 -11.72 17.53 4.77
CA MET A 93 -12.86 17.49 5.67
C MET A 93 -13.73 16.29 5.27
N ARG A 94 -13.62 15.20 6.02
CA ARG A 94 -14.50 14.05 5.83
C ARG A 94 -15.74 14.21 6.71
N PRO A 95 -16.94 13.87 6.21
CA PRO A 95 -18.13 13.85 7.05
C PRO A 95 -17.88 12.98 8.29
N PHE A 96 -18.18 13.52 9.48
CA PHE A 96 -17.98 12.86 10.77
C PHE A 96 -16.54 12.59 11.21
N THR A 97 -15.52 13.16 10.53
CA THR A 97 -14.14 13.05 11.01
C THR A 97 -13.96 13.97 12.22
N LEU A 98 -13.69 13.39 13.37
CA LEU A 98 -13.24 14.15 14.55
C LEU A 98 -11.84 14.70 14.27
N PRO A 99 -11.51 15.91 14.79
CA PRO A 99 -10.15 16.43 14.69
C PRO A 99 -9.15 15.43 15.26
N ALA A 100 -8.03 15.25 14.57
CA ALA A 100 -6.95 14.39 15.05
C ALA A 100 -6.42 14.88 16.40
N LYS A 101 -5.95 13.95 17.22
CA LYS A 101 -5.39 14.19 18.54
C LYS A 101 -3.93 13.76 18.60
N PRO A 102 -3.11 14.41 19.43
CA PRO A 102 -1.69 14.03 19.58
C PRO A 102 -1.48 12.59 20.07
N ASP A 103 -2.44 12.04 20.82
CA ASP A 103 -2.38 10.66 21.32
C ASP A 103 -2.61 9.59 20.24
N GLN A 104 -3.03 10.00 19.03
CA GLN A 104 -3.18 9.13 17.86
C GLN A 104 -1.88 9.03 17.04
N ILE A 105 -0.85 9.82 17.34
CA ILE A 105 0.42 9.77 16.61
C ILE A 105 1.03 8.38 16.76
N VAL A 106 1.35 7.80 15.61
CA VAL A 106 2.01 6.49 15.50
C VAL A 106 3.48 6.63 15.86
N ASP A 107 3.99 5.76 16.70
CA ASP A 107 5.42 5.69 17.02
C ASP A 107 6.17 4.97 15.89
N LEU A 108 6.66 5.75 14.93
CA LEU A 108 7.35 5.23 13.74
C LEU A 108 8.65 4.46 14.10
N SER A 109 9.27 4.76 15.24
CA SER A 109 10.50 4.08 15.69
C SER A 109 10.28 2.61 16.08
N LYS A 110 9.03 2.22 16.32
CA LYS A 110 8.64 0.85 16.66
C LYS A 110 8.25 0.01 15.44
N ILE A 111 8.30 0.56 14.24
CA ILE A 111 7.91 -0.16 13.02
C ILE A 111 9.14 -0.87 12.45
N THR A 112 9.07 -2.19 12.37
CA THR A 112 10.09 -3.04 11.71
C THR A 112 9.52 -3.81 10.52
N VAL A 113 8.18 -3.89 10.42
CA VAL A 113 7.44 -4.55 9.34
C VAL A 113 6.78 -3.48 8.49
N ASP A 114 7.15 -3.41 7.21
CA ASP A 114 6.56 -2.46 6.26
C ASP A 114 5.33 -3.04 5.56
N SER A 115 4.65 -2.23 4.78
CA SER A 115 3.39 -2.53 4.11
C SER A 115 3.44 -3.74 3.18
N ASP A 116 4.54 -3.93 2.45
CA ASP A 116 4.75 -5.07 1.56
C ASP A 116 4.81 -6.39 2.34
N ARG A 117 5.53 -6.39 3.47
CA ARG A 117 5.63 -7.54 4.35
C ARG A 117 4.30 -7.82 5.06
N ALA A 118 3.59 -6.79 5.49
CA ALA A 118 2.25 -6.92 6.08
C ALA A 118 1.27 -7.57 5.09
N ALA A 119 1.28 -7.13 3.82
CA ALA A 119 0.47 -7.74 2.77
C ALA A 119 0.79 -9.23 2.57
N GLN A 120 2.08 -9.60 2.58
CA GLN A 120 2.53 -11.00 2.46
C GLN A 120 2.03 -11.85 3.64
N ILE A 121 2.17 -11.35 4.87
CA ILE A 121 1.69 -12.05 6.08
C ILE A 121 0.18 -12.28 6.01
N ALA A 122 -0.59 -11.25 5.63
CA ALA A 122 -2.04 -11.36 5.48
C ALA A 122 -2.44 -12.37 4.40
N ALA A 123 -1.80 -12.31 3.23
CA ALA A 123 -2.08 -13.22 2.12
C ALA A 123 -1.70 -14.68 2.40
N SER A 124 -0.76 -14.92 3.31
CA SER A 124 -0.30 -16.26 3.67
C SER A 124 -1.16 -16.95 4.73
N GLN A 125 -2.27 -16.34 5.17
CA GLN A 125 -3.14 -16.94 6.18
C GLN A 125 -3.72 -18.28 5.69
N PRO A 126 -3.73 -19.34 6.53
CA PRO A 126 -4.17 -20.67 6.14
C PRO A 126 -5.59 -20.74 5.56
N LEU A 127 -6.51 -19.91 6.09
CA LEU A 127 -7.90 -19.82 5.61
C LEU A 127 -8.03 -19.29 4.18
N LEU A 128 -7.01 -18.62 3.65
CA LEU A 128 -7.01 -18.06 2.29
C LEU A 128 -6.37 -19.02 1.26
N LYS A 129 -5.92 -20.20 1.72
CA LYS A 129 -5.28 -21.18 0.85
C LYS A 129 -6.22 -21.63 -0.26
N GLY A 130 -5.74 -21.55 -1.50
CA GLY A 130 -6.52 -21.93 -2.68
C GLY A 130 -7.40 -20.81 -3.26
N LEU A 131 -7.52 -19.67 -2.58
CA LEU A 131 -8.17 -18.51 -3.15
C LEU A 131 -7.23 -17.73 -4.10
N ASN A 132 -7.80 -17.11 -5.13
CA ASN A 132 -7.09 -16.23 -6.03
C ASN A 132 -7.20 -14.79 -5.52
N LEU A 133 -6.32 -14.43 -4.57
CA LEU A 133 -6.26 -13.06 -4.03
C LEU A 133 -5.83 -12.09 -5.13
N ARG A 134 -6.54 -10.98 -5.27
CA ARG A 134 -6.33 -10.01 -6.35
C ARG A 134 -5.95 -8.64 -5.86
N TYR A 135 -6.59 -8.18 -4.79
CA TYR A 135 -6.47 -6.80 -4.33
C TYR A 135 -6.33 -6.75 -2.82
N SER A 136 -5.73 -5.67 -2.36
CA SER A 136 -5.68 -5.31 -0.95
C SER A 136 -6.03 -3.84 -0.74
N ARG A 137 -6.33 -3.50 0.50
CA ARG A 137 -6.27 -2.16 1.09
C ARG A 137 -5.50 -2.28 2.38
N ILE A 138 -4.55 -1.39 2.59
CA ILE A 138 -3.63 -1.46 3.72
C ILE A 138 -3.73 -0.16 4.52
N THR A 139 -3.82 -0.27 5.83
CA THR A 139 -3.86 0.87 6.74
C THR A 139 -2.87 0.64 7.87
N LEU A 140 -2.06 1.64 8.20
CA LEU A 140 -1.26 1.72 9.42
C LEU A 140 -1.94 2.70 10.37
N GLU A 141 -2.14 2.29 11.59
CA GLU A 141 -2.69 3.13 12.64
C GLU A 141 -2.10 2.76 14.00
N LYS A 142 -2.35 3.60 15.01
CA LYS A 142 -2.00 3.28 16.38
C LYS A 142 -3.04 2.33 16.96
N GLY A 143 -2.64 1.11 17.26
CA GLY A 143 -3.42 0.15 18.02
C GLY A 143 -3.20 0.26 19.52
N ASP A 144 -3.84 -0.63 20.30
CA ASP A 144 -3.75 -0.63 21.76
C ASP A 144 -2.34 -0.96 22.28
N SER A 145 -1.63 -1.85 21.58
CA SER A 145 -0.30 -2.32 21.98
C SER A 145 0.85 -1.65 21.20
N GLY A 146 0.56 -0.81 20.23
CA GLY A 146 1.55 -0.17 19.37
C GLY A 146 1.06 0.03 17.95
N PRO A 147 1.95 0.35 17.00
CA PRO A 147 1.57 0.48 15.61
C PRO A 147 1.11 -0.87 15.02
N GLU A 148 0.01 -0.85 14.29
CA GLU A 148 -0.55 -2.03 13.65
C GLU A 148 -0.96 -1.78 12.20
N TRP A 149 -0.74 -2.79 11.36
CA TRP A 149 -1.23 -2.86 10.01
C TRP A 149 -2.59 -3.56 9.98
N LYS A 150 -3.57 -2.96 9.32
CA LYS A 150 -4.81 -3.61 8.91
C LYS A 150 -4.75 -3.86 7.42
N VAL A 151 -4.81 -5.13 7.01
CA VAL A 151 -4.78 -5.53 5.60
C VAL A 151 -6.12 -6.17 5.24
N GLN A 152 -6.93 -5.46 4.48
CA GLN A 152 -8.18 -5.96 3.90
C GLN A 152 -7.89 -6.60 2.55
N LEU A 153 -8.50 -7.76 2.26
CA LEU A 153 -8.21 -8.59 1.09
C LEU A 153 -9.45 -8.88 0.24
N TRP A 154 -9.24 -8.94 -1.06
CA TRP A 154 -10.26 -9.36 -2.03
C TRP A 154 -9.73 -10.50 -2.87
N SER A 155 -10.60 -11.47 -3.15
CA SER A 155 -10.34 -12.62 -4.01
C SER A 155 -11.30 -12.64 -5.18
N ALA A 156 -10.87 -13.20 -6.32
CA ALA A 156 -11.80 -13.60 -7.36
C ALA A 156 -12.80 -14.61 -6.81
N LYS A 157 -14.07 -14.51 -7.20
CA LYS A 157 -15.07 -15.54 -6.84
C LYS A 157 -14.81 -16.83 -7.61
N VAL A 158 -14.92 -17.96 -6.93
CA VAL A 158 -14.75 -19.29 -7.54
C VAL A 158 -15.81 -19.55 -8.61
N SER A 159 -17.07 -19.11 -8.36
CA SER A 159 -18.18 -19.30 -9.29
C SER A 159 -18.18 -18.35 -10.50
N ASP A 160 -17.52 -17.20 -10.39
CA ASP A 160 -17.42 -16.17 -11.42
C ASP A 160 -16.11 -15.38 -11.26
N PRO A 161 -15.01 -15.86 -11.88
CA PRO A 161 -13.69 -15.21 -11.72
C PRO A 161 -13.60 -13.78 -12.26
N THR A 162 -14.63 -13.26 -12.92
CA THR A 162 -14.69 -11.84 -13.33
C THR A 162 -15.13 -10.92 -12.21
N LYS A 163 -15.70 -11.47 -11.12
CA LYS A 163 -16.14 -10.75 -9.95
C LYS A 163 -15.22 -10.99 -8.76
N ASP A 164 -15.11 -9.98 -7.93
CA ASP A 164 -14.35 -10.05 -6.69
C ASP A 164 -15.29 -10.12 -5.48
N ALA A 165 -14.79 -10.74 -4.42
CA ALA A 165 -15.42 -10.74 -3.11
C ALA A 165 -14.42 -10.24 -2.07
N ASP A 166 -14.91 -9.47 -1.12
CA ASP A 166 -14.20 -9.15 0.11
C ASP A 166 -14.11 -10.42 0.96
N VAL A 167 -12.89 -10.84 1.28
CA VAL A 167 -12.62 -12.05 2.07
C VAL A 167 -12.16 -11.72 3.48
N GLY A 168 -12.29 -10.46 3.89
CA GLY A 168 -12.02 -10.01 5.24
C GLY A 168 -10.69 -9.32 5.42
N ASP A 169 -10.29 -9.13 6.68
CA ASP A 169 -9.07 -8.42 7.06
C ASP A 169 -8.23 -9.17 8.09
N VAL A 170 -6.94 -8.81 8.10
CA VAL A 170 -5.96 -9.28 9.08
C VAL A 170 -5.30 -8.08 9.73
N ARG A 171 -5.23 -8.05 11.08
CA ARG A 171 -4.46 -7.07 11.84
C ARG A 171 -3.13 -7.68 12.26
N ILE A 172 -2.05 -6.93 12.02
CA ILE A 172 -0.68 -7.40 12.15
C ILE A 172 0.11 -6.35 12.92
N SER A 173 0.84 -6.76 13.94
CA SER A 173 1.77 -5.90 14.66
C SER A 173 2.83 -5.36 13.69
N ALA A 174 2.94 -4.05 13.57
CA ALA A 174 3.98 -3.43 12.74
C ALA A 174 5.37 -3.54 13.41
N ALA A 175 5.43 -3.91 14.70
CA ALA A 175 6.69 -4.05 15.42
C ALA A 175 7.39 -5.40 15.17
N ASP A 176 6.63 -6.50 14.95
CA ASP A 176 7.23 -7.84 14.84
C ASP A 176 6.58 -8.75 13.79
N GLY A 177 5.49 -8.30 13.17
CA GLY A 177 4.76 -9.07 12.16
C GLY A 177 3.84 -10.15 12.73
N SER A 178 3.63 -10.22 14.04
CA SER A 178 2.67 -11.14 14.64
C SER A 178 1.23 -10.77 14.24
N VAL A 179 0.41 -11.79 14.00
CA VAL A 179 -1.02 -11.60 13.71
C VAL A 179 -1.75 -11.32 15.01
N ILE A 180 -2.32 -10.12 15.13
CA ILE A 180 -3.09 -9.68 16.29
C ILE A 180 -4.53 -10.20 16.19
N GLN A 181 -5.12 -10.10 15.00
CA GLN A 181 -6.49 -10.50 14.73
C GLN A 181 -6.66 -10.92 13.27
N SER A 182 -7.52 -11.92 13.04
CA SER A 182 -7.86 -12.40 11.71
C SER A 182 -9.38 -12.54 11.59
N ASN A 183 -9.98 -11.67 10.76
CA ASN A 183 -11.42 -11.65 10.48
C ASN A 183 -11.62 -12.05 9.02
N LEU A 184 -11.38 -13.30 8.70
CA LEU A 184 -11.42 -13.81 7.34
C LEU A 184 -12.71 -14.57 7.06
N HIS A 185 -13.28 -14.33 5.87
CA HIS A 185 -14.53 -14.94 5.40
C HIS A 185 -14.34 -15.52 3.99
N PRO A 186 -13.55 -16.60 3.84
CA PRO A 186 -13.24 -17.22 2.54
C PRO A 186 -14.49 -17.70 1.79
N GLY A 187 -15.56 -18.04 2.50
CA GLY A 187 -16.85 -18.42 1.94
C GLY A 187 -17.47 -17.33 1.02
N ASN A 188 -17.17 -16.05 1.24
CA ASN A 188 -17.62 -14.97 0.36
C ASN A 188 -17.11 -15.11 -1.09
N ALA A 189 -15.95 -15.71 -1.27
CA ALA A 189 -15.37 -16.02 -2.58
C ALA A 189 -15.68 -17.46 -3.05
N GLY A 190 -16.37 -18.29 -2.23
CA GLY A 190 -16.61 -19.69 -2.49
C GLY A 190 -15.48 -20.61 -2.01
N GLY A 191 -14.62 -20.13 -1.08
CA GLY A 191 -13.67 -20.97 -0.35
C GLY A 191 -14.35 -21.83 0.71
N THR A 192 -13.62 -22.77 1.27
CA THR A 192 -14.06 -23.55 2.43
C THR A 192 -13.76 -22.78 3.71
N GLU A 193 -14.71 -22.74 4.63
CA GLU A 193 -14.54 -22.25 6.00
C GLU A 193 -13.73 -23.23 6.84
#